data_88088d1227e77cabaa1fbb74eccd571e
#
_entry.id   88088d1227e77cabaa1fbb74eccd571e
#
_cell.length_a   1.000
_cell.length_b   1.000
_cell.length_c   1.000
_cell.angle_alpha   90.00
_cell.angle_beta   90.00
_cell.angle_gamma   90.00
#
_symmetry.space_group_name_H-M   'P 1'
#
loop_
_entity.id
_entity.type
_entity.pdbx_description
1 polymer ?
#
loop_
_entity_poly.entity_id
_entity_poly.type
_entity_poly.pdbx_seq_one_letter_code
_entity_poly.pdbx_strand_id
1 'polypeptide(L)'
;EIGSGLVGSEMCIRDSSQRLRNVINKGLTVDNILTGSHDAFVGGWNKVKLYFMLGLPTETEEDMRAIPELANEIAALYYDTVPKEQRNGKCQITISTSFFVPKPFTPFQWATMLDPSDYLARAKIVNDHVKEQLNHKSIRYNWHEADVTVLEGILARGDRKISKAILYVYEHGEFFDAWSEFFHYDLWLEAFAACGIDIDFYTKRARSDDEIFPWDFIDVGVTKAFMLREWKTALSETVTPNCRMRCSGCGARQFGGGVCFENQN
;
A
#
# COMPACT_ATOMS: atom_id res chain seq x y z
N GLU A 1 -10.24 13.09 16.68
CA GLU A 1 -9.25 13.33 17.75
C GLU A 1 -8.03 12.45 17.52
N ILE A 2 -6.89 13.05 17.21
CA ILE A 2 -5.61 12.35 17.13
C ILE A 2 -5.15 12.16 18.58
N GLY A 3 -5.11 10.90 19.03
CA GLY A 3 -4.72 10.57 20.40
C GLY A 3 -3.35 11.11 20.78
N SER A 4 -3.23 11.70 21.96
CA SER A 4 -2.07 12.41 22.51
C SER A 4 -0.87 11.53 22.90
N GLY A 5 -0.59 10.45 22.14
CA GLY A 5 0.49 9.51 22.45
C GLY A 5 1.54 9.27 21.37
N LEU A 6 1.39 9.85 20.19
CA LEU A 6 2.33 9.63 19.08
C LEU A 6 3.34 10.78 19.00
N VAL A 7 4.62 10.45 18.96
CA VAL A 7 5.73 11.39 18.76
C VAL A 7 5.84 11.74 17.27
N GLY A 8 4.88 12.48 16.74
CA GLY A 8 4.82 12.88 15.33
C GLY A 8 3.43 12.72 14.73
N SER A 9 3.18 13.30 13.58
CA SER A 9 1.99 13.07 12.77
C SER A 9 2.26 11.96 11.77
N GLU A 10 1.44 10.90 11.77
CA GLU A 10 1.50 9.83 10.77
C GLU A 10 0.35 9.98 9.77
N MET A 11 0.67 10.06 8.49
CA MET A 11 -0.30 10.14 7.42
C MET A 11 -0.22 8.93 6.50
N CYS A 12 -1.28 8.13 6.48
CA CYS A 12 -1.41 6.99 5.60
C CYS A 12 -1.93 7.46 4.23
N ILE A 13 -1.04 7.99 3.39
CA ILE A 13 -1.37 8.53 2.07
C ILE A 13 -1.63 7.39 1.07
N ARG A 14 -0.83 6.34 1.14
CA ARG A 14 -0.81 5.09 0.37
C ARG A 14 -0.43 5.23 -1.09
N ASP A 15 -0.54 6.43 -1.71
CA ASP A 15 -0.15 6.66 -3.10
C ASP A 15 0.42 8.03 -3.35
N SER A 16 1.30 8.07 -4.34
CA SER A 16 2.16 9.20 -4.68
C SER A 16 1.42 10.32 -5.41
N SER A 17 0.77 10.00 -6.51
CA SER A 17 0.07 10.97 -7.36
C SER A 17 -1.44 10.96 -7.09
N GLN A 18 -2.14 12.04 -7.47
CA GLN A 18 -3.60 12.07 -7.42
C GLN A 18 -4.19 10.98 -8.33
N ARG A 19 -3.55 10.69 -9.45
CA ARG A 19 -3.95 9.64 -10.38
C ARG A 19 -3.97 8.27 -9.68
N LEU A 20 -2.88 7.87 -9.02
CA LEU A 20 -2.84 6.59 -8.30
C LEU A 20 -3.77 6.56 -7.07
N ARG A 21 -3.98 7.69 -6.39
CA ARG A 21 -5.02 7.78 -5.36
C ARG A 21 -6.41 7.50 -5.92
N ASN A 22 -6.69 7.93 -7.14
CA ASN A 22 -7.94 7.59 -7.83
C ASN A 22 -7.99 6.08 -8.17
N VAL A 23 -6.91 5.49 -8.65
CA VAL A 23 -6.80 4.04 -8.93
C VAL A 23 -7.19 3.20 -7.71
N ILE A 24 -6.70 3.55 -6.53
CA ILE A 24 -7.07 2.82 -5.29
C ILE A 24 -8.33 3.38 -4.59
N ASN A 25 -9.04 4.27 -5.25
CA ASN A 25 -10.26 4.92 -4.74
C ASN A 25 -10.04 5.62 -3.38
N LYS A 26 -8.89 6.24 -3.19
CA LYS A 26 -8.53 7.00 -1.99
C LYS A 26 -8.91 8.46 -2.18
N GLY A 27 -9.99 8.90 -1.55
CA GLY A 27 -10.52 10.26 -1.69
C GLY A 27 -9.71 11.35 -0.98
N LEU A 28 -8.38 11.22 -0.93
CA LEU A 28 -7.46 12.18 -0.32
C LEU A 28 -6.77 13.01 -1.41
N THR A 29 -6.83 14.34 -1.30
CA THR A 29 -6.15 15.26 -2.22
C THR A 29 -4.83 15.75 -1.66
N VAL A 30 -3.96 16.31 -2.52
CA VAL A 30 -2.72 16.98 -2.09
C VAL A 30 -3.04 18.11 -1.11
N ASP A 31 -4.07 18.90 -1.38
CA ASP A 31 -4.50 20.00 -0.49
C ASP A 31 -4.87 19.51 0.90
N ASN A 32 -5.56 18.36 1.00
CA ASN A 32 -5.88 17.76 2.30
C ASN A 32 -4.61 17.36 3.07
N ILE A 33 -3.60 16.83 2.36
CA ILE A 33 -2.32 16.43 2.96
C ILE A 33 -1.56 17.65 3.44
N LEU A 34 -1.48 18.69 2.61
CA LEU A 34 -0.79 19.94 2.96
C LEU A 34 -1.49 20.66 4.11
N THR A 35 -2.83 20.75 4.08
CA THR A 35 -3.61 21.33 5.19
C THR A 35 -3.38 20.58 6.50
N GLY A 36 -3.47 19.25 6.49
CA GLY A 36 -3.21 18.45 7.69
C GLY A 36 -1.77 18.57 8.20
N SER A 37 -0.80 18.71 7.29
CA SER A 37 0.60 18.96 7.64
C SER A 37 0.79 20.36 8.26
N HIS A 38 0.15 21.37 7.67
CA HIS A 38 0.16 22.74 8.19
C HIS A 38 -0.38 22.79 9.63
N ASP A 39 -1.55 22.19 9.85
CA ASP A 39 -2.18 22.16 11.18
C ASP A 39 -1.31 21.45 12.22
N ALA A 40 -0.64 20.36 11.81
CA ALA A 40 0.33 19.68 12.67
C ALA A 40 1.52 20.59 13.03
N PHE A 41 2.05 21.34 12.05
CA PHE A 41 3.17 22.24 12.26
C PHE A 41 2.79 23.45 13.15
N VAL A 42 1.62 24.03 12.95
CA VAL A 42 1.06 25.06 13.84
C VAL A 42 0.86 24.51 15.25
N GLY A 43 0.48 23.24 15.39
CA GLY A 43 0.38 22.53 16.67
C GLY A 43 1.72 22.18 17.33
N GLY A 44 2.87 22.61 16.74
CA GLY A 44 4.22 22.42 17.30
C GLY A 44 4.93 21.13 16.89
N TRP A 45 4.35 20.33 15.98
CA TRP A 45 5.01 19.16 15.43
C TRP A 45 6.07 19.55 14.39
N ASN A 46 7.14 18.76 14.31
CA ASN A 46 8.19 18.94 13.31
C ASN A 46 8.53 17.63 12.57
N LYS A 47 7.75 16.58 12.82
CA LYS A 47 7.94 15.26 12.23
C LYS A 47 6.66 14.79 11.57
N VAL A 48 6.78 14.35 10.30
CA VAL A 48 5.68 13.75 9.53
C VAL A 48 6.18 12.44 8.94
N LYS A 49 5.38 11.38 9.05
CA LYS A 49 5.65 10.10 8.42
C LYS A 49 4.57 9.82 7.38
N LEU A 50 5.04 9.58 6.15
CA LEU A 50 4.22 9.37 4.97
C LEU A 50 4.37 7.92 4.53
N TYR A 51 3.26 7.23 4.32
CA TYR A 51 3.24 5.84 3.85
C TYR A 51 2.71 5.77 2.43
N PHE A 52 3.46 5.10 1.56
CA PHE A 52 3.11 4.89 0.16
C PHE A 52 3.22 3.42 -0.22
N MET A 53 2.70 3.08 -1.39
CA MET A 53 2.86 1.77 -2.03
C MET A 53 3.56 1.93 -3.38
N LEU A 54 4.45 0.99 -3.72
CA LEU A 54 5.10 0.89 -5.04
C LEU A 54 4.68 -0.40 -5.73
N GLY A 55 4.60 -0.37 -7.04
CA GLY A 55 4.21 -1.53 -7.83
C GLY A 55 2.71 -1.68 -8.01
N LEU A 56 1.93 -0.64 -7.79
CA LEU A 56 0.51 -0.62 -8.08
C LEU A 56 0.24 -0.81 -9.58
N PRO A 57 -0.89 -1.43 -9.94
CA PRO A 57 -1.34 -1.44 -11.33
C PRO A 57 -1.39 -0.03 -11.91
N THR A 58 -0.94 0.12 -13.14
CA THR A 58 -0.83 1.39 -13.90
C THR A 58 0.21 2.39 -13.40
N GLU A 59 1.01 2.07 -12.37
CA GLU A 59 2.05 2.96 -11.85
C GLU A 59 3.08 3.32 -12.92
N THR A 60 3.40 4.61 -13.02
CA THR A 60 4.42 5.17 -13.93
C THR A 60 5.60 5.74 -13.15
N GLU A 61 6.68 6.12 -13.85
CA GLU A 61 7.83 6.77 -13.22
C GLU A 61 7.45 8.15 -12.64
N GLU A 62 6.56 8.87 -13.29
CA GLU A 62 6.05 10.17 -12.82
C GLU A 62 5.33 10.02 -11.48
N ASP A 63 4.57 8.94 -11.29
CA ASP A 63 3.92 8.66 -10.01
C ASP A 63 4.95 8.43 -8.90
N MET A 64 6.01 7.67 -9.20
CA MET A 64 7.09 7.42 -8.24
C MET A 64 7.84 8.70 -7.89
N ARG A 65 8.09 9.59 -8.85
CA ARG A 65 8.73 10.90 -8.65
C ARG A 65 7.87 11.87 -7.83
N ALA A 66 6.55 11.77 -7.92
CA ALA A 66 5.63 12.58 -7.12
C ALA A 66 5.75 12.33 -5.60
N ILE A 67 6.29 11.17 -5.16
CA ILE A 67 6.49 10.87 -3.73
C ILE A 67 7.48 11.83 -3.07
N PRO A 68 8.74 11.94 -3.53
CA PRO A 68 9.69 12.89 -2.96
C PRO A 68 9.32 14.36 -3.22
N GLU A 69 8.62 14.68 -4.31
CA GLU A 69 8.10 16.02 -4.57
C GLU A 69 7.12 16.47 -3.49
N LEU A 70 6.11 15.64 -3.18
CA LEU A 70 5.17 15.91 -2.09
C LEU A 70 5.88 16.04 -0.74
N ALA A 71 6.85 15.19 -0.44
CA ALA A 71 7.63 15.29 0.79
C ALA A 71 8.43 16.60 0.86
N ASN A 72 8.96 17.07 -0.28
CA ASN A 72 9.64 18.34 -0.38
C ASN A 72 8.71 19.54 -0.18
N GLU A 73 7.48 19.48 -0.73
CA GLU A 73 6.46 20.51 -0.50
C GLU A 73 6.07 20.59 0.99
N ILE A 74 5.90 19.45 1.65
CA ILE A 74 5.60 19.40 3.09
C ILE A 74 6.77 19.97 3.90
N ALA A 75 8.02 19.66 3.51
CA ALA A 75 9.19 20.22 4.19
C ALA A 75 9.30 21.75 3.99
N ALA A 76 9.02 22.26 2.78
CA ALA A 76 8.97 23.69 2.50
C ALA A 76 7.87 24.36 3.36
N LEU A 77 6.67 23.79 3.39
CA LEU A 77 5.56 24.28 4.18
C LEU A 77 5.91 24.45 5.67
N TYR A 78 6.69 23.53 6.26
CA TYR A 78 7.16 23.68 7.64
C TYR A 78 8.00 24.95 7.82
N TYR A 79 8.93 25.18 6.90
CA TYR A 79 9.84 26.34 7.00
C TYR A 79 9.14 27.67 6.72
N ASP A 80 8.06 27.65 5.93
CA ASP A 80 7.24 28.82 5.65
C ASP A 80 6.24 29.11 6.77
N THR A 81 5.69 28.06 7.42
CA THR A 81 4.66 28.18 8.47
C THR A 81 5.27 28.54 9.84
N VAL A 82 6.40 27.90 10.20
CA VAL A 82 6.97 28.02 11.55
C VAL A 82 8.13 28.99 11.55
N PRO A 83 7.99 30.18 12.22
CA PRO A 83 9.10 31.12 12.39
C PRO A 83 10.32 30.47 13.03
N LYS A 84 11.52 30.91 12.62
CA LYS A 84 12.79 30.29 13.05
C LYS A 84 12.93 30.19 14.57
N GLU A 85 12.45 31.20 15.29
CA GLU A 85 12.51 31.32 16.75
C GLU A 85 11.55 30.35 17.46
N GLN A 86 10.52 29.89 16.76
CA GLN A 86 9.49 28.97 17.30
C GLN A 86 9.73 27.51 16.90
N ARG A 87 10.74 27.23 16.08
CA ARG A 87 11.01 25.87 15.58
C ARG A 87 11.52 24.96 16.69
N ASN A 88 10.80 23.91 16.95
CA ASN A 88 11.22 22.81 17.83
C ASN A 88 12.13 21.83 17.06
N GLY A 89 13.26 22.35 16.53
CA GLY A 89 14.22 21.58 15.75
C GLY A 89 13.97 21.65 14.25
N LYS A 90 14.70 20.78 13.50
CA LYS A 90 14.58 20.67 12.04
C LYS A 90 13.34 19.87 11.65
N CYS A 91 12.75 20.22 10.51
CA CYS A 91 11.73 19.39 9.88
C CYS A 91 12.28 17.98 9.58
N GLN A 92 11.49 16.95 9.84
CA GLN A 92 11.79 15.55 9.54
C GLN A 92 10.60 14.90 8.86
N ILE A 93 10.74 14.68 7.56
CA ILE A 93 9.77 13.93 6.77
C ILE A 93 10.32 12.53 6.56
N THR A 94 9.58 11.51 6.98
CA THR A 94 9.94 10.12 6.71
C THR A 94 9.00 9.55 5.67
N ILE A 95 9.51 9.21 4.51
CA ILE A 95 8.83 8.43 3.50
C ILE A 95 9.05 6.95 3.83
N SER A 96 7.98 6.18 3.90
CA SER A 96 8.02 4.72 4.05
C SER A 96 7.19 4.09 2.94
N THR A 97 7.83 3.31 2.07
CA THR A 97 7.12 2.59 1.01
C THR A 97 7.03 1.10 1.34
N SER A 98 5.85 0.53 1.16
CA SER A 98 5.65 -0.90 1.03
C SER A 98 5.51 -1.27 -0.44
N PHE A 99 5.76 -2.52 -0.78
CA PHE A 99 5.48 -3.01 -2.12
C PHE A 99 4.06 -3.58 -2.20
N PHE A 100 3.46 -3.44 -3.37
CA PHE A 100 2.07 -3.83 -3.58
C PHE A 100 1.91 -5.35 -3.56
N VAL A 101 0.99 -5.81 -2.73
CA VAL A 101 0.52 -7.20 -2.68
C VAL A 101 -0.99 -7.22 -2.96
N PRO A 102 -1.45 -7.85 -4.05
CA PRO A 102 -2.87 -7.97 -4.33
C PRO A 102 -3.53 -8.94 -3.33
N LYS A 103 -4.36 -8.39 -2.46
CA LYS A 103 -5.00 -9.16 -1.39
C LYS A 103 -6.32 -9.80 -1.83
N PRO A 104 -6.66 -11.00 -1.32
CA PRO A 104 -8.01 -11.55 -1.38
C PRO A 104 -9.08 -10.55 -0.92
N PHE A 105 -10.28 -10.67 -1.45
CA PHE A 105 -11.44 -9.84 -1.11
C PHE A 105 -11.25 -8.33 -1.35
N THR A 106 -10.32 -7.97 -2.25
CA THR A 106 -10.15 -6.59 -2.73
C THR A 106 -10.35 -6.53 -4.23
N PRO A 107 -10.66 -5.36 -4.80
CA PRO A 107 -10.69 -5.17 -6.25
C PRO A 107 -9.41 -5.62 -6.94
N PHE A 108 -8.26 -5.52 -6.26
CA PHE A 108 -6.95 -5.86 -6.82
C PHE A 108 -6.60 -7.35 -6.78
N GLN A 109 -7.49 -8.24 -6.33
CA GLN A 109 -7.21 -9.69 -6.31
C GLN A 109 -6.91 -10.30 -7.69
N TRP A 110 -7.27 -9.61 -8.79
CA TRP A 110 -6.90 -9.98 -10.16
C TRP A 110 -5.54 -9.47 -10.61
N ALA A 111 -4.96 -8.49 -9.92
CA ALA A 111 -3.70 -7.88 -10.28
C ALA A 111 -2.52 -8.86 -10.20
N THR A 112 -1.50 -8.63 -11.02
CA THR A 112 -0.22 -9.32 -10.94
C THR A 112 0.70 -8.63 -9.93
N MET A 113 1.71 -9.35 -9.48
CA MET A 113 2.83 -8.81 -8.71
C MET A 113 4.04 -8.61 -9.60
N LEU A 114 5.02 -7.90 -9.09
CA LEU A 114 6.33 -7.70 -9.71
C LEU A 114 7.37 -8.66 -9.14
N ASP A 115 8.48 -8.81 -9.84
CA ASP A 115 9.66 -9.48 -9.30
C ASP A 115 10.35 -8.63 -8.23
N PRO A 116 11.12 -9.24 -7.30
CA PRO A 116 11.89 -8.49 -6.31
C PRO A 116 12.79 -7.40 -6.91
N SER A 117 13.45 -7.70 -8.04
CA SER A 117 14.30 -6.75 -8.75
C SER A 117 13.54 -5.53 -9.26
N ASP A 118 12.30 -5.71 -9.74
CA ASP A 118 11.46 -4.63 -10.24
C ASP A 118 10.94 -3.74 -9.10
N TYR A 119 10.61 -4.33 -7.95
CA TYR A 119 10.28 -3.57 -6.75
C TYR A 119 11.45 -2.71 -6.28
N LEU A 120 12.66 -3.30 -6.23
CA LEU A 120 13.87 -2.58 -5.84
C LEU A 120 14.26 -1.48 -6.83
N ALA A 121 14.04 -1.71 -8.14
CA ALA A 121 14.25 -0.68 -9.16
C ALA A 121 13.34 0.53 -8.93
N ARG A 122 12.06 0.31 -8.57
CA ARG A 122 11.13 1.39 -8.21
C ARG A 122 11.55 2.14 -6.95
N ALA A 123 11.92 1.41 -5.90
CA ALA A 123 12.45 2.04 -4.69
C ALA A 123 13.70 2.89 -4.98
N LYS A 124 14.56 2.43 -5.89
CA LYS A 124 15.74 3.18 -6.32
C LYS A 124 15.36 4.49 -7.02
N ILE A 125 14.36 4.49 -7.91
CA ILE A 125 13.87 5.72 -8.57
C ILE A 125 13.44 6.75 -7.52
N VAL A 126 12.62 6.35 -6.54
CA VAL A 126 12.20 7.22 -5.45
C VAL A 126 13.40 7.74 -4.65
N ASN A 127 14.34 6.86 -4.28
CA ASN A 127 15.52 7.22 -3.49
C ASN A 127 16.44 8.21 -4.22
N ASP A 128 16.63 8.02 -5.51
CA ASP A 128 17.47 8.90 -6.30
C ASP A 128 16.80 10.28 -6.46
N HIS A 129 15.48 10.31 -6.68
CA HIS A 129 14.75 11.57 -6.78
C HIS A 129 14.60 12.32 -5.44
N VAL A 130 14.66 11.64 -4.29
CA VAL A 130 14.76 12.29 -2.97
C VAL A 130 16.02 13.15 -2.90
N LYS A 131 17.16 12.69 -3.45
CA LYS A 131 18.45 13.40 -3.41
C LYS A 131 18.44 14.67 -4.27
N GLU A 132 17.58 14.73 -5.27
CA GLU A 132 17.39 15.88 -6.17
C GLU A 132 16.55 17.00 -5.53
N GLN A 133 15.80 16.69 -4.45
CA GLN A 133 14.91 17.65 -3.82
C GLN A 133 15.67 18.74 -3.04
N LEU A 134 15.15 19.98 -3.07
CA LEU A 134 15.74 21.14 -2.37
C LEU A 134 15.88 20.87 -0.87
N ASN A 135 14.86 20.29 -0.26
CA ASN A 135 14.81 19.97 1.17
C ASN A 135 15.24 18.53 1.49
N HIS A 136 16.04 17.88 0.63
CA HIS A 136 16.44 16.47 0.80
C HIS A 136 17.02 16.14 2.18
N LYS A 137 17.71 17.10 2.85
CA LYS A 137 18.25 16.92 4.19
C LYS A 137 17.18 16.77 5.29
N SER A 138 15.95 17.16 5.00
CA SER A 138 14.78 16.97 5.86
C SER A 138 14.02 15.69 5.57
N ILE A 139 14.35 14.97 4.50
CA ILE A 139 13.65 13.80 4.01
C ILE A 139 14.47 12.55 4.28
N ARG A 140 13.85 11.53 4.90
CA ARG A 140 14.36 10.17 5.01
C ARG A 140 13.48 9.25 4.22
N TYR A 141 14.09 8.27 3.54
CA TYR A 141 13.37 7.28 2.76
C TYR A 141 13.72 5.87 3.22
N ASN A 142 12.70 5.06 3.47
CA ASN A 142 12.80 3.65 3.80
C ASN A 142 11.82 2.86 2.94
N TRP A 143 12.16 1.61 2.61
CA TRP A 143 11.27 0.68 1.91
C TRP A 143 11.31 -0.70 2.56
N HIS A 144 10.27 -1.49 2.33
CA HIS A 144 10.19 -2.87 2.81
C HIS A 144 11.04 -3.80 1.94
N GLU A 145 11.34 -4.98 2.46
CA GLU A 145 12.09 -6.01 1.75
C GLU A 145 11.24 -6.62 0.64
N ALA A 146 11.81 -6.73 -0.57
CA ALA A 146 11.10 -7.20 -1.75
C ALA A 146 10.81 -8.71 -1.68
N ASP A 147 11.74 -9.50 -1.15
CA ASP A 147 11.60 -10.95 -1.00
C ASP A 147 10.49 -11.32 -0.02
N VAL A 148 10.42 -10.60 1.11
CA VAL A 148 9.31 -10.73 2.09
C VAL A 148 7.97 -10.41 1.42
N THR A 149 7.94 -9.40 0.56
CA THR A 149 6.72 -9.01 -0.19
C THR A 149 6.26 -10.12 -1.13
N VAL A 150 7.19 -10.75 -1.85
CA VAL A 150 6.85 -11.85 -2.76
C VAL A 150 6.33 -13.05 -1.98
N LEU A 151 7.00 -13.42 -0.89
CA LEU A 151 6.52 -14.48 0.00
C LEU A 151 5.12 -14.16 0.56
N GLU A 152 4.90 -12.95 1.04
CA GLU A 152 3.58 -12.49 1.50
C GLU A 152 2.51 -12.67 0.41
N GLY A 153 2.84 -12.33 -0.83
CA GLY A 153 1.93 -12.51 -1.97
C GLY A 153 1.59 -13.97 -2.24
N ILE A 154 2.58 -14.86 -2.17
CA ILE A 154 2.38 -16.31 -2.34
C ILE A 154 1.48 -16.85 -1.24
N LEU A 155 1.76 -16.52 0.03
CA LEU A 155 0.97 -16.99 1.18
C LEU A 155 -0.45 -16.42 1.17
N ALA A 156 -0.63 -15.14 0.85
CA ALA A 156 -1.93 -14.48 0.83
C ALA A 156 -2.84 -14.98 -0.30
N ARG A 157 -2.27 -15.42 -1.41
CA ARG A 157 -3.00 -15.82 -2.63
C ARG A 157 -2.94 -17.32 -2.90
N GLY A 158 -2.25 -18.05 -2.03
CA GLY A 158 -2.00 -19.47 -2.16
C GLY A 158 -3.23 -20.33 -1.99
N ASP A 159 -3.13 -21.55 -2.49
CA ASP A 159 -4.06 -22.63 -2.26
C ASP A 159 -3.47 -23.64 -1.23
N ARG A 160 -4.14 -24.76 -1.04
CA ARG A 160 -3.71 -25.82 -0.10
C ARG A 160 -2.31 -26.39 -0.39
N LYS A 161 -1.78 -26.25 -1.60
CA LYS A 161 -0.45 -26.76 -1.94
C LYS A 161 0.66 -26.03 -1.20
N ILE A 162 0.44 -24.76 -0.87
CA ILE A 162 1.42 -23.92 -0.13
C ILE A 162 1.72 -24.52 1.25
N SER A 163 0.78 -25.24 1.88
CA SER A 163 1.03 -25.87 3.18
C SER A 163 2.22 -26.84 3.19
N LYS A 164 2.55 -27.43 2.04
CA LYS A 164 3.71 -28.34 1.92
C LYS A 164 5.01 -27.56 2.03
N ALA A 165 5.10 -26.39 1.41
CA ALA A 165 6.28 -25.54 1.51
C ALA A 165 6.42 -24.98 2.94
N ILE A 166 5.31 -24.58 3.58
CA ILE A 166 5.33 -24.14 4.99
C ILE A 166 5.87 -25.26 5.91
N LEU A 167 5.41 -26.51 5.71
CA LEU A 167 5.90 -27.63 6.48
C LEU A 167 7.39 -27.89 6.21
N TYR A 168 7.80 -27.81 4.95
CA TYR A 168 9.19 -27.99 4.54
C TYR A 168 10.12 -27.01 5.28
N VAL A 169 9.82 -25.70 5.21
CA VAL A 169 10.68 -24.68 5.86
C VAL A 169 10.68 -24.83 7.38
N TYR A 170 9.53 -25.18 7.98
CA TYR A 170 9.43 -25.48 9.41
C TYR A 170 10.34 -26.64 9.82
N GLU A 171 10.34 -27.75 9.07
CA GLU A 171 11.18 -28.92 9.31
C GLU A 171 12.68 -28.63 9.12
N HIS A 172 13.02 -27.57 8.37
CA HIS A 172 14.39 -27.09 8.16
C HIS A 172 14.80 -25.94 9.10
N GLY A 173 13.98 -25.63 10.10
CA GLY A 173 14.36 -24.74 11.20
C GLY A 173 13.92 -23.28 11.06
N GLU A 174 13.06 -22.95 10.10
CA GLU A 174 12.51 -21.61 9.91
C GLU A 174 11.26 -21.42 10.78
N PHE A 175 11.31 -20.48 11.75
CA PHE A 175 10.20 -20.28 12.71
C PHE A 175 9.80 -18.80 12.88
N PHE A 176 10.69 -17.87 12.55
CA PHE A 176 10.53 -16.45 12.90
C PHE A 176 10.68 -15.53 11.71
N ASP A 177 10.05 -15.84 10.59
CA ASP A 177 10.12 -15.09 9.31
C ASP A 177 9.70 -13.61 9.42
N ALA A 178 9.07 -13.22 10.53
CA ALA A 178 8.71 -11.83 10.79
C ALA A 178 9.91 -10.95 11.19
N TRP A 179 11.03 -11.55 11.52
CA TRP A 179 12.29 -10.86 11.87
C TRP A 179 13.32 -11.09 10.78
N SER A 180 13.85 -10.00 10.21
CA SER A 180 14.78 -10.06 9.07
C SER A 180 16.02 -10.94 9.35
N GLU A 181 16.48 -10.99 10.59
CA GLU A 181 17.63 -11.84 11.00
C GLU A 181 17.35 -13.34 10.96
N PHE A 182 16.09 -13.74 10.94
CA PHE A 182 15.66 -15.15 10.89
C PHE A 182 15.01 -15.52 9.56
N PHE A 183 14.79 -14.57 8.67
CA PHE A 183 14.16 -14.78 7.38
C PHE A 183 15.19 -15.24 6.33
N HIS A 184 15.01 -16.46 5.80
CA HIS A 184 15.89 -17.05 4.79
C HIS A 184 15.11 -17.31 3.49
N TYR A 185 15.06 -16.33 2.62
CA TYR A 185 14.31 -16.44 1.36
C TYR A 185 14.76 -17.60 0.48
N ASP A 186 16.07 -17.92 0.47
CA ASP A 186 16.61 -19.05 -0.30
C ASP A 186 16.02 -20.40 0.15
N LEU A 187 15.76 -20.57 1.45
CA LEU A 187 15.10 -21.77 1.97
C LEU A 187 13.65 -21.87 1.48
N TRP A 188 12.95 -20.75 1.38
CA TRP A 188 11.62 -20.72 0.79
C TRP A 188 11.62 -21.08 -0.70
N LEU A 189 12.61 -20.57 -1.47
CA LEU A 189 12.77 -20.94 -2.89
C LEU A 189 13.04 -22.44 -3.05
N GLU A 190 13.89 -23.02 -2.20
CA GLU A 190 14.16 -24.46 -2.15
C GLU A 190 12.88 -25.25 -1.84
N ALA A 191 12.10 -24.81 -0.84
CA ALA A 191 10.84 -25.44 -0.45
C ALA A 191 9.82 -25.43 -1.59
N PHE A 192 9.66 -24.31 -2.30
CA PHE A 192 8.77 -24.23 -3.45
C PHE A 192 9.21 -25.19 -4.55
N ALA A 193 10.50 -25.24 -4.87
CA ALA A 193 11.03 -26.16 -5.87
C ALA A 193 10.82 -27.63 -5.47
N ALA A 194 11.16 -28.00 -4.23
CA ALA A 194 10.99 -29.35 -3.71
C ALA A 194 9.53 -29.82 -3.68
N CYS A 195 8.60 -28.88 -3.42
CA CYS A 195 7.15 -29.15 -3.39
C CYS A 195 6.45 -29.02 -4.76
N GLY A 196 7.20 -28.69 -5.83
CA GLY A 196 6.63 -28.51 -7.16
C GLY A 196 5.66 -27.32 -7.25
N ILE A 197 5.96 -26.24 -6.51
CA ILE A 197 5.15 -25.02 -6.47
C ILE A 197 5.76 -24.00 -7.42
N ASP A 198 4.99 -23.59 -8.42
CA ASP A 198 5.35 -22.52 -9.34
C ASP A 198 4.98 -21.16 -8.71
N ILE A 199 5.99 -20.37 -8.35
CA ILE A 199 5.85 -19.05 -7.75
C ILE A 199 5.08 -18.11 -8.68
N ASP A 200 5.40 -18.13 -9.98
CA ASP A 200 4.81 -17.24 -10.96
C ASP A 200 3.30 -17.49 -11.13
N PHE A 201 2.86 -18.70 -10.91
CA PHE A 201 1.44 -19.05 -10.92
C PHE A 201 0.67 -18.24 -9.85
N TYR A 202 1.25 -18.00 -8.67
CA TYR A 202 0.60 -17.27 -7.59
C TYR A 202 0.83 -15.75 -7.69
N THR A 203 1.94 -15.31 -8.24
CA THR A 203 2.37 -13.91 -8.24
C THR A 203 2.13 -13.19 -9.55
N LYS A 204 2.76 -13.62 -10.64
CA LYS A 204 2.85 -12.90 -11.92
C LYS A 204 1.78 -13.29 -12.94
N ARG A 205 1.14 -14.43 -12.77
CA ARG A 205 0.14 -14.90 -13.72
C ARG A 205 -1.06 -13.94 -13.77
N ALA A 206 -1.43 -13.54 -14.98
CA ALA A 206 -2.71 -12.83 -15.19
C ALA A 206 -3.89 -13.75 -14.85
N ARG A 207 -4.90 -13.20 -14.21
CA ARG A 207 -6.11 -13.90 -13.76
C ARG A 207 -7.30 -13.48 -14.62
N SER A 208 -8.11 -14.43 -15.06
CA SER A 208 -9.29 -14.13 -15.85
C SER A 208 -10.43 -13.60 -14.95
N ASP A 209 -11.35 -12.87 -15.56
CA ASP A 209 -12.51 -12.28 -14.86
C ASP A 209 -13.40 -13.33 -14.20
N ASP A 210 -13.46 -14.52 -14.78
CA ASP A 210 -14.29 -15.67 -14.35
C ASP A 210 -13.53 -16.69 -13.50
N GLU A 211 -12.26 -16.42 -13.19
CA GLU A 211 -11.44 -17.33 -12.39
C GLU A 211 -12.06 -17.59 -11.01
N ILE A 212 -12.07 -18.85 -10.59
CA ILE A 212 -12.46 -19.26 -9.25
C ILE A 212 -11.22 -19.19 -8.35
N PHE A 213 -11.27 -18.31 -7.36
CA PHE A 213 -10.20 -18.15 -6.38
C PHE A 213 -10.29 -19.14 -5.22
N PRO A 214 -9.15 -19.48 -4.59
CA PRO A 214 -9.14 -20.37 -3.43
C PRO A 214 -10.01 -19.90 -2.25
N TRP A 215 -10.33 -18.62 -2.19
CA TRP A 215 -11.13 -17.98 -1.12
C TRP A 215 -12.57 -17.68 -1.50
N ASP A 216 -13.01 -17.97 -2.72
CA ASP A 216 -14.39 -17.63 -3.20
C ASP A 216 -15.51 -18.33 -2.43
N PHE A 217 -15.19 -19.38 -1.64
CA PHE A 217 -16.15 -20.07 -0.79
C PHE A 217 -16.48 -19.29 0.51
N ILE A 218 -15.77 -18.21 0.81
CA ILE A 218 -15.97 -17.36 1.98
C ILE A 218 -16.82 -16.16 1.58
N ASP A 219 -17.99 -16.02 2.18
CA ASP A 219 -18.84 -14.84 2.01
C ASP A 219 -18.41 -13.74 2.98
N VAL A 220 -17.79 -12.69 2.45
CA VAL A 220 -17.38 -11.48 3.21
C VAL A 220 -18.41 -10.35 3.11
N GLY A 221 -19.57 -10.60 2.49
CA GLY A 221 -20.63 -9.62 2.30
C GLY A 221 -20.41 -8.63 1.16
N VAL A 222 -19.27 -8.69 0.49
CA VAL A 222 -18.99 -7.91 -0.71
C VAL A 222 -18.94 -8.86 -1.90
N THR A 223 -19.81 -8.63 -2.89
CA THR A 223 -19.91 -9.53 -4.03
C THR A 223 -18.67 -9.50 -4.91
N LYS A 224 -18.28 -10.65 -5.46
CA LYS A 224 -17.17 -10.74 -6.42
C LYS A 224 -17.42 -9.89 -7.66
N ALA A 225 -18.68 -9.81 -8.12
CA ALA A 225 -19.07 -8.97 -9.26
C ALA A 225 -18.83 -7.47 -8.97
N PHE A 226 -19.08 -7.01 -7.73
CA PHE A 226 -18.71 -5.65 -7.32
C PHE A 226 -17.20 -5.44 -7.35
N MET A 227 -16.42 -6.34 -6.77
CA MET A 227 -14.96 -6.23 -6.75
C MET A 227 -14.38 -6.22 -8.17
N LEU A 228 -14.91 -7.03 -9.08
CA LEU A 228 -14.49 -7.04 -10.48
C LEU A 228 -14.82 -5.72 -11.21
N ARG A 229 -16.00 -5.15 -10.92
CA ARG A 229 -16.35 -3.83 -11.46
C ARG A 229 -15.39 -2.75 -10.93
N GLU A 230 -15.11 -2.75 -9.64
CA GLU A 230 -14.15 -1.81 -9.03
C GLU A 230 -12.72 -2.02 -9.57
N TRP A 231 -12.32 -3.25 -9.88
CA TRP A 231 -11.06 -3.53 -10.56
C TRP A 231 -10.99 -2.85 -11.94
N LYS A 232 -12.04 -2.99 -12.74
CA LYS A 232 -12.10 -2.34 -14.06
C LYS A 232 -12.18 -0.81 -13.95
N THR A 233 -12.87 -0.32 -12.93
CA THR A 233 -12.95 1.12 -12.60
C THR A 233 -11.57 1.66 -12.20
N ALA A 234 -10.82 0.91 -11.39
CA ALA A 234 -9.45 1.24 -11.01
C ALA A 234 -8.52 1.35 -12.23
N LEU A 235 -8.56 0.38 -13.14
CA LEU A 235 -7.77 0.41 -14.38
C LEU A 235 -8.10 1.59 -15.31
N SER A 236 -9.32 2.12 -15.23
CA SER A 236 -9.74 3.34 -15.95
C SER A 236 -9.53 4.63 -15.13
N GLU A 237 -8.87 4.55 -13.98
CA GLU A 237 -8.53 5.69 -13.11
C GLU A 237 -9.76 6.48 -12.62
N THR A 238 -10.92 5.82 -12.63
CA THR A 238 -12.21 6.42 -12.24
C THR A 238 -12.48 6.17 -10.76
N VAL A 239 -13.11 7.14 -10.09
CA VAL A 239 -13.41 7.07 -8.65
C VAL A 239 -14.85 6.65 -8.44
N THR A 240 -15.07 5.65 -7.59
CA THR A 240 -16.39 5.27 -7.11
C THR A 240 -16.75 6.11 -5.87
N PRO A 241 -17.93 6.78 -5.87
CA PRO A 241 -18.36 7.56 -4.71
C PRO A 241 -18.43 6.71 -3.42
N ASN A 242 -18.10 7.32 -2.28
CA ASN A 242 -18.25 6.66 -1.00
C ASN A 242 -19.72 6.43 -0.62
N CYS A 243 -19.97 5.47 0.30
CA CYS A 243 -21.31 5.04 0.68
C CYS A 243 -22.18 6.14 1.29
N ARG A 244 -21.60 7.24 1.83
CA ARG A 244 -22.34 8.38 2.36
C ARG A 244 -22.92 9.26 1.27
N MET A 245 -22.32 9.22 0.07
CA MET A 245 -22.81 10.00 -1.09
C MET A 245 -23.81 9.19 -1.90
N ARG A 246 -23.51 7.93 -2.20
CA ARG A 246 -24.36 7.06 -3.03
C ARG A 246 -24.03 5.59 -2.79
N CYS A 247 -25.05 4.73 -2.75
CA CYS A 247 -24.86 3.28 -2.71
C CYS A 247 -24.27 2.78 -4.04
N SER A 248 -23.14 2.09 -3.98
CA SER A 248 -22.45 1.49 -5.13
C SER A 248 -22.82 0.03 -5.39
N GLY A 249 -23.75 -0.54 -4.61
CA GLY A 249 -24.25 -1.91 -4.82
C GLY A 249 -23.22 -3.00 -4.51
N CYS A 250 -22.41 -2.84 -3.45
CA CYS A 250 -21.35 -3.79 -3.09
C CYS A 250 -21.86 -5.13 -2.56
N GLY A 251 -23.11 -5.22 -2.07
CA GLY A 251 -23.69 -6.42 -1.46
C GLY A 251 -23.72 -6.39 0.07
N ALA A 252 -22.90 -5.57 0.75
CA ALA A 252 -22.80 -5.53 2.21
C ALA A 252 -24.10 -5.17 2.94
N ARG A 253 -25.09 -4.64 2.21
CA ARG A 253 -26.43 -4.33 2.72
C ARG A 253 -27.13 -5.52 3.36
N GLN A 254 -26.83 -6.76 2.91
CA GLN A 254 -27.44 -7.98 3.44
C GLN A 254 -27.19 -8.20 4.95
N PHE A 255 -26.14 -7.60 5.52
CA PHE A 255 -25.81 -7.78 6.94
C PHE A 255 -26.53 -6.80 7.88
N GLY A 256 -27.30 -5.87 7.36
CA GLY A 256 -27.99 -4.86 8.19
C GLY A 256 -27.03 -3.82 8.81
N GLY A 257 -27.54 -2.60 9.02
CA GLY A 257 -26.82 -1.52 9.66
C GLY A 257 -25.97 -0.64 8.73
N GLY A 258 -25.63 0.56 9.23
CA GLY A 258 -24.78 1.53 8.53
C GLY A 258 -25.52 2.45 7.53
N VAL A 259 -24.76 3.38 6.95
CA VAL A 259 -25.25 4.45 6.08
C VAL A 259 -26.02 3.96 4.84
N CYS A 260 -25.77 2.73 4.40
CA CYS A 260 -26.52 2.09 3.30
C CYS A 260 -28.02 1.93 3.58
N PHE A 261 -28.46 2.06 4.83
CA PHE A 261 -29.85 1.91 5.27
C PHE A 261 -30.54 3.23 5.54
N GLU A 262 -29.78 4.27 5.87
CA GLU A 262 -30.33 5.60 6.18
C GLU A 262 -30.84 6.34 4.94
N ASN A 263 -30.39 6.01 3.74
CA ASN A 263 -30.74 6.65 2.47
C ASN A 263 -31.86 5.90 1.70
N GLN A 264 -32.77 5.22 2.38
CA GLN A 264 -33.88 4.48 1.74
C GLN A 264 -35.27 5.10 1.96
N ASN A 265 -35.34 6.35 2.43
CA ASN A 265 -36.58 7.12 2.48
C ASN A 265 -36.70 8.12 1.34
#